data_7830fa55ea80d767545e21cdf47e7793
#
_entry.id   7830fa55ea80d767545e21cdf47e7793
#
_cell.length_a   1.000
_cell.length_b   1.000
_cell.length_c   1.000
_cell.angle_alpha   90.00
_cell.angle_beta   90.00
_cell.angle_gamma   90.00
#
_symmetry.space_group_name_H-M   'P 1'
#
loop_
_entity.id
_entity.type
_entity.pdbx_description
1 polymer ?
#
loop_
_entity_poly.entity_id
_entity_poly.type
_entity_poly.pdbx_seq_one_letter_code
_entity_poly.pdbx_strand_id
1 'polypeptide(L)'
;VNLAAALARTGMGVMVVDIDPQGNASTALNIPHTGDVASVYDVLLGEMEIQDVVQDAPDVDGLQVVPATIDLAGAEIELVSLVAREQRLSRALEAYTAWREEDGQERLDYVFIDCPPSLGLLTVNAFVAAEEVLIPIQAEYYALEGLSQLLKNVQMIQKHLNPRLQVSTILLTMFDARTNLAVQVAEEVRTHFPEQLLNTAIPRNVRISEAPSY
;
A
#
# COMPACT_ATOMS: atom_id res chain seq x y z
N VAL A 1 -5.06 2.36 4.94
CA VAL A 1 -6.29 1.98 5.69
C VAL A 1 -7.34 3.09 5.67
N ASN A 2 -7.14 4.23 6.37
CA ASN A 2 -8.17 5.28 6.50
C ASN A 2 -8.68 5.85 5.17
N LEU A 3 -7.81 6.04 4.18
CA LEU A 3 -8.20 6.52 2.85
C LEU A 3 -9.08 5.47 2.14
N ALA A 4 -8.67 4.20 2.17
CA ALA A 4 -9.43 3.09 1.60
C ALA A 4 -10.84 3.00 2.23
N ALA A 5 -10.93 3.02 3.56
CA ALA A 5 -12.19 3.00 4.28
C ALA A 5 -13.07 4.23 3.96
N ALA A 6 -12.47 5.42 3.81
CA ALA A 6 -13.22 6.63 3.45
C ALA A 6 -13.81 6.53 2.03
N LEU A 7 -13.07 6.00 1.06
CA LEU A 7 -13.55 5.79 -0.29
C LEU A 7 -14.66 4.72 -0.36
N ALA A 8 -14.48 3.58 0.31
CA ALA A 8 -15.50 2.54 0.40
C ALA A 8 -16.83 3.09 0.96
N ARG A 9 -16.78 3.93 2.00
CA ARG A 9 -17.97 4.60 2.57
C ARG A 9 -18.67 5.56 1.60
N THR A 10 -18.04 5.96 0.51
CA THR A 10 -18.69 6.72 -0.55
C THR A 10 -19.37 5.84 -1.61
N GLY A 11 -19.33 4.53 -1.44
CA GLY A 11 -19.93 3.55 -2.35
C GLY A 11 -18.98 3.06 -3.45
N MET A 12 -17.67 3.33 -3.32
CA MET A 12 -16.66 2.80 -4.24
C MET A 12 -16.27 1.37 -3.85
N GLY A 13 -16.03 0.51 -4.85
CA GLY A 13 -15.44 -0.80 -4.66
C GLY A 13 -13.93 -0.66 -4.37
N VAL A 14 -13.51 -1.00 -3.16
CA VAL A 14 -12.13 -0.79 -2.72
C VAL A 14 -11.52 -2.08 -2.17
N MET A 15 -10.27 -2.37 -2.54
CA MET A 15 -9.50 -3.46 -1.97
C MET A 15 -8.19 -2.93 -1.36
N VAL A 16 -7.81 -3.49 -0.21
CA VAL A 16 -6.49 -3.31 0.40
C VAL A 16 -5.73 -4.63 0.30
N VAL A 17 -4.53 -4.60 -0.24
CA VAL A 17 -3.58 -5.72 -0.22
C VAL A 17 -2.50 -5.37 0.77
N ASP A 18 -2.45 -6.06 1.89
CA ASP A 18 -1.41 -5.89 2.90
C ASP A 18 -0.22 -6.78 2.53
N ILE A 19 0.94 -6.17 2.20
CA ILE A 19 2.16 -6.91 1.89
C ILE A 19 3.29 -6.62 2.89
N ASP A 20 2.95 -6.02 4.04
CA ASP A 20 3.88 -5.88 5.16
C ASP A 20 3.75 -7.10 6.08
N PRO A 21 4.83 -7.86 6.33
CA PRO A 21 4.82 -8.99 7.28
C PRO A 21 4.33 -8.64 8.69
N GLN A 22 4.34 -7.34 9.05
CA GLN A 22 3.80 -6.88 10.33
C GLN A 22 2.27 -6.91 10.37
N GLY A 23 1.57 -6.96 9.23
CA GLY A 23 0.12 -7.06 9.14
C GLY A 23 -0.64 -5.87 9.76
N ASN A 24 -0.04 -4.68 9.71
CA ASN A 24 -0.63 -3.51 10.34
C ASN A 24 -1.95 -3.06 9.67
N ALA A 25 -2.06 -3.17 8.35
CA ALA A 25 -3.29 -2.87 7.64
C ALA A 25 -4.37 -3.91 7.94
N SER A 26 -4.01 -5.19 7.98
CA SER A 26 -4.89 -6.30 8.37
C SER A 26 -5.44 -6.11 9.78
N THR A 27 -4.55 -5.80 10.75
CA THR A 27 -4.95 -5.48 12.14
C THR A 27 -5.92 -4.30 12.19
N ALA A 28 -5.59 -3.20 11.53
CA ALA A 28 -6.37 -1.97 11.57
C ALA A 28 -7.75 -2.10 10.89
N LEU A 29 -7.93 -3.10 10.04
CA LEU A 29 -9.19 -3.44 9.38
C LEU A 29 -9.91 -4.63 10.05
N ASN A 30 -9.44 -5.06 11.23
CA ASN A 30 -10.01 -6.14 12.02
C ASN A 30 -10.12 -7.46 11.22
N ILE A 31 -9.12 -7.73 10.37
CA ILE A 31 -9.04 -8.96 9.55
C ILE A 31 -8.23 -10.02 10.30
N PRO A 32 -8.74 -11.26 10.43
CA PRO A 32 -7.95 -12.39 10.92
C PRO A 32 -6.71 -12.60 10.06
N HIS A 33 -5.52 -12.63 10.67
CA HIS A 33 -4.23 -12.75 9.96
C HIS A 33 -3.18 -13.51 10.79
N THR A 34 -3.62 -14.33 11.72
CA THR A 34 -2.75 -15.16 12.57
C THR A 34 -3.11 -16.63 12.45
N GLY A 35 -2.12 -17.51 12.64
CA GLY A 35 -2.30 -18.94 12.45
C GLY A 35 -2.33 -19.33 10.99
N ASP A 36 -3.05 -20.40 10.67
CA ASP A 36 -3.15 -20.98 9.31
C ASP A 36 -4.16 -20.21 8.42
N VAL A 37 -4.12 -18.88 8.44
CA VAL A 37 -5.00 -18.05 7.59
C VAL A 37 -4.37 -17.87 6.23
N ALA A 38 -5.12 -18.19 5.17
CA ALA A 38 -4.72 -17.91 3.79
C ALA A 38 -4.49 -16.40 3.58
N SER A 39 -3.40 -16.04 2.92
CA SER A 39 -2.91 -14.66 2.88
C SER A 39 -2.23 -14.31 1.56
N VAL A 40 -1.75 -13.09 1.45
CA VAL A 40 -0.95 -12.66 0.30
C VAL A 40 0.32 -13.48 0.11
N TYR A 41 0.82 -14.14 1.16
CA TYR A 41 1.95 -15.07 1.07
C TYR A 41 1.65 -16.20 0.08
N ASP A 42 0.51 -16.88 0.24
CA ASP A 42 0.07 -18.00 -0.61
C ASP A 42 -0.13 -17.54 -2.06
N VAL A 43 -0.67 -16.33 -2.23
CA VAL A 43 -0.85 -15.71 -3.55
C VAL A 43 0.49 -15.44 -4.23
N LEU A 44 1.46 -14.88 -3.53
CA LEU A 44 2.78 -14.58 -4.08
C LEU A 44 3.56 -15.85 -4.45
N LEU A 45 3.42 -16.94 -3.70
CA LEU A 45 3.99 -18.23 -4.05
C LEU A 45 3.23 -18.93 -5.18
N GLY A 46 1.97 -18.56 -5.45
CA GLY A 46 1.10 -19.14 -6.45
C GLY A 46 0.46 -20.43 -5.99
N GLU A 47 0.26 -20.57 -4.70
CA GLU A 47 -0.43 -21.67 -4.06
C GLU A 47 -1.94 -21.43 -3.99
N MET A 48 -2.36 -20.16 -3.94
CA MET A 48 -3.76 -19.73 -3.94
C MET A 48 -3.96 -18.52 -4.87
N GLU A 49 -5.21 -18.33 -5.30
CA GLU A 49 -5.64 -17.16 -6.03
C GLU A 49 -6.20 -16.09 -5.07
N ILE A 50 -6.29 -14.82 -5.50
CA ILE A 50 -6.79 -13.73 -4.64
C ILE A 50 -8.23 -14.00 -4.16
N GLN A 51 -9.10 -14.55 -5.01
CA GLN A 51 -10.48 -14.88 -4.64
C GLN A 51 -10.60 -15.88 -3.49
N ASP A 52 -9.57 -16.70 -3.28
CA ASP A 52 -9.56 -17.72 -2.22
C ASP A 52 -9.11 -17.14 -0.86
N VAL A 53 -8.43 -15.99 -0.87
CA VAL A 53 -7.82 -15.38 0.33
C VAL A 53 -8.43 -14.04 0.72
N VAL A 54 -9.12 -13.37 -0.19
CA VAL A 54 -9.73 -12.05 0.05
C VAL A 54 -10.85 -12.17 1.08
N GLN A 55 -10.92 -11.19 1.99
CA GLN A 55 -11.91 -11.10 3.06
C GLN A 55 -12.61 -9.73 3.01
N ASP A 56 -13.89 -9.69 3.35
CA ASP A 56 -14.61 -8.43 3.53
C ASP A 56 -14.25 -7.81 4.88
N ALA A 57 -14.00 -6.50 4.90
CA ALA A 57 -13.73 -5.79 6.16
C ALA A 57 -15.01 -5.70 7.00
N PRO A 58 -15.01 -6.22 8.26
CA PRO A 58 -16.25 -6.35 9.04
C PRO A 58 -16.91 -5.02 9.40
N ASP A 59 -16.14 -3.94 9.47
CA ASP A 59 -16.60 -2.63 9.94
C ASP A 59 -16.76 -1.60 8.81
N VAL A 60 -16.49 -1.99 7.55
CA VAL A 60 -16.54 -1.08 6.40
C VAL A 60 -17.14 -1.79 5.18
N ASP A 61 -18.40 -1.53 4.90
CA ASP A 61 -19.08 -2.07 3.72
C ASP A 61 -18.35 -1.67 2.43
N GLY A 62 -18.22 -2.62 1.49
CA GLY A 62 -17.57 -2.40 0.19
C GLY A 62 -16.04 -2.35 0.23
N LEU A 63 -15.42 -2.64 1.39
CA LEU A 63 -13.97 -2.75 1.52
C LEU A 63 -13.56 -4.22 1.61
N GLN A 64 -12.70 -4.65 0.70
CA GLN A 64 -12.08 -5.97 0.69
C GLN A 64 -10.63 -5.90 1.13
N VAL A 65 -10.12 -6.98 1.71
CA VAL A 65 -8.74 -7.05 2.21
C VAL A 65 -8.12 -8.40 1.86
N VAL A 66 -6.93 -8.35 1.27
CA VAL A 66 -6.03 -9.51 1.17
C VAL A 66 -5.03 -9.38 2.32
N PRO A 67 -5.10 -10.23 3.35
CA PRO A 67 -4.30 -10.06 4.55
C PRO A 67 -2.83 -10.46 4.37
N ALA A 68 -1.96 -9.89 5.22
CA ALA A 68 -0.61 -10.38 5.44
C ALA A 68 -0.54 -11.26 6.70
N THR A 69 0.27 -12.30 6.67
CA THR A 69 0.65 -13.07 7.85
C THR A 69 2.15 -12.94 8.12
N ILE A 70 2.60 -13.38 9.29
CA ILE A 70 4.03 -13.36 9.64
C ILE A 70 4.87 -14.20 8.69
N ASP A 71 4.28 -15.21 8.04
CA ASP A 71 4.95 -16.10 7.09
C ASP A 71 5.49 -15.33 5.88
N LEU A 72 4.87 -14.19 5.56
CA LEU A 72 5.32 -13.27 4.51
C LEU A 72 6.78 -12.80 4.73
N ALA A 73 7.28 -12.82 5.96
CA ALA A 73 8.70 -12.52 6.22
C ALA A 73 9.65 -13.56 5.58
N GLY A 74 9.19 -14.80 5.39
CA GLY A 74 9.94 -15.85 4.67
C GLY A 74 9.80 -15.75 3.15
N ALA A 75 8.75 -15.14 2.66
CA ALA A 75 8.41 -15.10 1.24
C ALA A 75 9.53 -14.49 0.38
N GLU A 76 10.25 -13.49 0.86
CA GLU A 76 11.35 -12.87 0.10
C GLU A 76 12.46 -13.89 -0.27
N ILE A 77 12.72 -14.87 0.60
CA ILE A 77 13.72 -15.92 0.34
C ILE A 77 13.17 -16.91 -0.69
N GLU A 78 11.93 -17.32 -0.56
CA GLU A 78 11.29 -18.32 -1.43
C GLU A 78 11.05 -17.76 -2.83
N LEU A 79 10.59 -16.51 -2.92
CA LEU A 79 10.39 -15.80 -4.18
C LEU A 79 11.68 -15.71 -5.03
N VAL A 80 12.87 -15.68 -4.42
CA VAL A 80 14.15 -15.59 -5.15
C VAL A 80 14.28 -16.68 -6.21
N SER A 81 13.80 -17.89 -5.92
CA SER A 81 13.88 -19.05 -6.81
C SER A 81 12.79 -19.12 -7.86
N LEU A 82 11.74 -18.28 -7.75
CA LEU A 82 10.58 -18.33 -8.63
C LEU A 82 10.79 -17.54 -9.93
N VAL A 83 10.22 -18.05 -11.02
CA VAL A 83 10.20 -17.34 -12.32
C VAL A 83 9.27 -16.14 -12.24
N ALA A 84 9.70 -15.02 -12.85
CA ALA A 84 8.96 -13.76 -12.86
C ALA A 84 8.56 -13.26 -11.46
N ARG A 85 9.42 -13.47 -10.49
CA ARG A 85 9.23 -13.18 -9.06
C ARG A 85 8.83 -11.73 -8.76
N GLU A 86 9.22 -10.78 -9.62
CA GLU A 86 8.87 -9.36 -9.50
C GLU A 86 7.45 -9.04 -9.99
N GLN A 87 6.80 -9.97 -10.71
CA GLN A 87 5.49 -9.78 -11.33
C GLN A 87 4.40 -10.64 -10.71
N ARG A 88 4.66 -11.29 -9.58
CA ARG A 88 3.73 -12.24 -8.97
C ARG A 88 2.43 -11.57 -8.57
N LEU A 89 2.52 -10.43 -7.85
CA LEU A 89 1.36 -9.67 -7.42
C LEU A 89 0.59 -9.06 -8.61
N SER A 90 1.29 -8.49 -9.60
CA SER A 90 0.65 -7.93 -10.80
C SER A 90 -0.21 -8.97 -11.52
N ARG A 91 0.35 -10.16 -11.76
CA ARG A 91 -0.38 -11.26 -12.41
C ARG A 91 -1.58 -11.75 -11.60
N ALA A 92 -1.42 -11.85 -10.28
CA ALA A 92 -2.52 -12.25 -9.41
C ALA A 92 -3.67 -11.22 -9.43
N LEU A 93 -3.35 -9.93 -9.42
CA LEU A 93 -4.35 -8.85 -9.51
C LEU A 93 -5.04 -8.82 -10.89
N GLU A 94 -4.29 -9.03 -11.97
CA GLU A 94 -4.85 -9.15 -13.33
C GLU A 94 -5.81 -10.35 -13.42
N ALA A 95 -5.41 -11.50 -12.90
CA ALA A 95 -6.25 -12.71 -12.86
C ALA A 95 -7.52 -12.49 -12.02
N TYR A 96 -7.38 -11.85 -10.86
CA TYR A 96 -8.52 -11.54 -9.99
C TYR A 96 -9.50 -10.57 -10.65
N THR A 97 -9.00 -9.55 -11.35
CA THR A 97 -9.87 -8.61 -12.08
C THR A 97 -10.65 -9.32 -13.17
N ALA A 98 -10.00 -10.19 -13.95
CA ALA A 98 -10.66 -10.99 -14.98
C ALA A 98 -11.71 -11.95 -14.39
N TRP A 99 -11.37 -12.63 -13.28
CA TRP A 99 -12.30 -13.50 -12.57
C TRP A 99 -13.55 -12.75 -12.09
N ARG A 100 -13.40 -11.53 -11.54
CA ARG A 100 -14.53 -10.69 -11.10
C ARG A 100 -15.47 -10.33 -12.25
N GLU A 101 -14.92 -10.00 -13.42
CA GLU A 101 -15.71 -9.69 -14.62
C GLU A 101 -16.49 -10.91 -15.10
N GLU A 102 -15.86 -12.10 -15.12
CA GLU A 102 -16.51 -13.35 -15.51
C GLU A 102 -17.59 -13.80 -14.52
N ASP A 103 -17.37 -13.59 -13.22
CA ASP A 103 -18.32 -13.93 -12.14
C ASP A 103 -19.45 -12.88 -12.00
N GLY A 104 -19.41 -11.81 -12.77
CA GLY A 104 -20.42 -10.74 -12.75
C GLY A 104 -20.37 -9.85 -11.52
N GLN A 105 -19.24 -9.80 -10.84
CA GLN A 105 -19.02 -8.93 -9.69
C GLN A 105 -18.73 -7.49 -10.12
N GLU A 106 -19.09 -6.53 -9.26
CA GLU A 106 -18.79 -5.13 -9.49
C GLU A 106 -17.27 -4.89 -9.58
N ARG A 107 -16.88 -4.01 -10.51
CA ARG A 107 -15.48 -3.63 -10.68
C ARG A 107 -14.95 -2.94 -9.42
N LEU A 108 -13.68 -3.21 -9.08
CA LEU A 108 -12.96 -2.41 -8.09
C LEU A 108 -12.58 -1.06 -8.69
N ASP A 109 -12.88 0.01 -7.96
CA ASP A 109 -12.45 1.37 -8.33
C ASP A 109 -11.01 1.63 -7.90
N TYR A 110 -10.63 1.09 -6.73
CA TYR A 110 -9.29 1.26 -6.16
C TYR A 110 -8.74 -0.03 -5.55
N VAL A 111 -7.45 -0.27 -5.77
CA VAL A 111 -6.66 -1.26 -5.06
C VAL A 111 -5.50 -0.55 -4.37
N PHE A 112 -5.47 -0.57 -3.04
CA PHE A 112 -4.38 -0.05 -2.24
C PHE A 112 -3.44 -1.17 -1.83
N ILE A 113 -2.15 -1.03 -2.09
CA ILE A 113 -1.12 -1.98 -1.66
C ILE A 113 -0.34 -1.34 -0.52
N ASP A 114 -0.48 -1.88 0.69
CA ASP A 114 0.26 -1.41 1.88
C ASP A 114 1.60 -2.12 1.96
N CYS A 115 2.68 -1.34 1.91
CA CYS A 115 4.03 -1.85 1.70
C CYS A 115 4.88 -1.77 2.97
N PRO A 116 5.82 -2.72 3.20
CA PRO A 116 6.81 -2.58 4.25
C PRO A 116 7.75 -1.39 3.97
N PRO A 117 8.40 -0.83 5.02
CA PRO A 117 9.30 0.31 4.88
C PRO A 117 10.61 -0.03 4.14
N SER A 118 10.90 -1.31 3.93
CA SER A 118 12.09 -1.78 3.21
C SER A 118 11.85 -1.84 1.70
N LEU A 119 12.90 -1.65 0.91
CA LEU A 119 12.88 -1.88 -0.53
C LEU A 119 13.34 -3.32 -0.85
N GLY A 120 12.55 -4.29 -0.41
CA GLY A 120 12.74 -5.70 -0.72
C GLY A 120 11.91 -6.16 -1.92
N LEU A 121 11.87 -7.46 -2.16
CA LEU A 121 11.15 -8.05 -3.28
C LEU A 121 9.63 -7.87 -3.15
N LEU A 122 9.10 -7.79 -1.93
CA LEU A 122 7.70 -7.48 -1.66
C LEU A 122 7.34 -6.08 -2.21
N THR A 123 8.11 -5.05 -1.83
CA THR A 123 7.89 -3.68 -2.31
C THR A 123 8.08 -3.55 -3.83
N VAL A 124 9.02 -4.31 -4.41
CA VAL A 124 9.17 -4.39 -5.87
C VAL A 124 7.91 -4.96 -6.51
N ASN A 125 7.30 -6.03 -5.97
CA ASN A 125 6.03 -6.57 -6.45
C ASN A 125 4.91 -5.53 -6.40
N ALA A 126 4.81 -4.74 -5.33
CA ALA A 126 3.85 -3.64 -5.25
C ALA A 126 4.05 -2.61 -6.35
N PHE A 127 5.27 -2.14 -6.55
CA PHE A 127 5.57 -1.14 -7.59
C PHE A 127 5.35 -1.66 -9.01
N VAL A 128 5.57 -2.96 -9.24
CA VAL A 128 5.30 -3.58 -10.55
C VAL A 128 3.80 -3.70 -10.79
N ALA A 129 3.01 -3.94 -9.75
CA ALA A 129 1.56 -4.08 -9.83
C ALA A 129 0.80 -2.74 -9.86
N ALA A 130 1.39 -1.68 -9.30
CA ALA A 130 0.74 -0.37 -9.15
C ALA A 130 0.86 0.51 -10.40
N GLU A 131 -0.07 1.43 -10.57
CA GLU A 131 0.02 2.54 -11.54
C GLU A 131 0.49 3.83 -10.85
N GLU A 132 0.13 4.01 -9.58
CA GLU A 132 0.41 5.23 -8.82
C GLU A 132 1.07 4.93 -7.48
N VAL A 133 1.95 5.84 -7.07
CA VAL A 133 2.58 5.83 -5.74
C VAL A 133 2.07 7.03 -4.96
N LEU A 134 1.39 6.75 -3.84
CA LEU A 134 1.07 7.74 -2.81
C LEU A 134 2.13 7.67 -1.72
N ILE A 135 2.80 8.79 -1.45
CA ILE A 135 3.88 8.86 -0.47
C ILE A 135 3.43 9.64 0.76
N PRO A 136 3.08 8.98 1.87
CA PRO A 136 2.92 9.67 3.14
C PRO A 136 4.30 10.06 3.68
N ILE A 137 4.48 11.35 3.99
CA ILE A 137 5.75 11.86 4.49
C ILE A 137 5.54 12.59 5.81
N GLN A 138 6.34 12.28 6.82
CA GLN A 138 6.37 13.05 8.06
C GLN A 138 7.26 14.28 7.86
N ALA A 139 6.80 15.45 8.31
CA ALA A 139 7.52 16.70 8.15
C ALA A 139 8.67 16.81 9.18
N GLU A 140 9.67 15.93 9.04
CA GLU A 140 10.84 15.80 9.92
C GLU A 140 12.16 15.92 9.13
N TYR A 141 13.28 16.05 9.83
CA TYR A 141 14.60 16.35 9.25
C TYR A 141 15.03 15.41 8.11
N TYR A 142 14.81 14.11 8.27
CA TYR A 142 15.22 13.11 7.27
C TYR A 142 14.21 12.86 6.15
N ALA A 143 13.09 13.58 6.15
CA ALA A 143 12.01 13.38 5.19
C ALA A 143 12.45 13.51 3.73
N LEU A 144 13.23 14.53 3.42
CA LEU A 144 13.70 14.82 2.05
C LEU A 144 14.74 13.82 1.56
N GLU A 145 15.61 13.32 2.45
CA GLU A 145 16.58 12.28 2.10
C GLU A 145 15.86 10.96 1.77
N GLY A 146 14.92 10.55 2.64
CA GLY A 146 14.09 9.37 2.40
C GLY A 146 13.26 9.47 1.12
N LEU A 147 12.65 10.64 0.86
CA LEU A 147 11.92 10.91 -0.37
C LEU A 147 12.83 10.78 -1.60
N SER A 148 14.01 11.37 -1.56
CA SER A 148 14.97 11.31 -2.67
C SER A 148 15.40 9.88 -2.98
N GLN A 149 15.63 9.06 -1.96
CA GLN A 149 15.97 7.65 -2.14
C GLN A 149 14.81 6.85 -2.73
N LEU A 150 13.59 7.06 -2.23
CA LEU A 150 12.39 6.41 -2.75
C LEU A 150 12.17 6.76 -4.23
N LEU A 151 12.31 8.02 -4.61
CA LEU A 151 12.14 8.47 -6.00
C LEU A 151 13.14 7.82 -6.95
N LYS A 152 14.40 7.64 -6.54
CA LYS A 152 15.40 6.90 -7.34
C LYS A 152 14.97 5.44 -7.57
N ASN A 153 14.41 4.81 -6.54
CA ASN A 153 13.92 3.44 -6.63
C ASN A 153 12.72 3.35 -7.56
N VAL A 154 11.75 4.26 -7.44
CA VAL A 154 10.61 4.34 -8.36
C VAL A 154 11.08 4.53 -9.80
N GLN A 155 12.04 5.43 -10.07
CA GLN A 155 12.61 5.63 -11.41
C GLN A 155 13.28 4.37 -11.97
N MET A 156 13.95 3.57 -11.13
CA MET A 156 14.51 2.28 -11.54
C MET A 156 13.40 1.30 -11.96
N ILE A 157 12.32 1.21 -11.18
CA ILE A 157 11.17 0.35 -11.51
C ILE A 157 10.49 0.83 -12.80
N GLN A 158 10.24 2.14 -12.94
CA GLN A 158 9.68 2.73 -14.17
C GLN A 158 10.50 2.34 -15.41
N LYS A 159 11.80 2.43 -15.31
CA LYS A 159 12.70 2.19 -16.44
C LYS A 159 12.74 0.72 -16.88
N HIS A 160 12.65 -0.24 -15.94
CA HIS A 160 13.00 -1.62 -16.21
C HIS A 160 11.83 -2.61 -16.07
N LEU A 161 10.82 -2.29 -15.25
CA LEU A 161 9.77 -3.24 -14.88
C LEU A 161 8.35 -2.72 -15.12
N ASN A 162 8.07 -1.45 -14.79
CA ASN A 162 6.73 -0.88 -14.93
C ASN A 162 6.77 0.58 -15.44
N PRO A 163 6.78 0.81 -16.74
CA PRO A 163 6.83 2.17 -17.31
C PRO A 163 5.61 3.04 -17.00
N ARG A 164 4.49 2.44 -16.55
CA ARG A 164 3.25 3.17 -16.21
C ARG A 164 3.25 3.73 -14.80
N LEU A 165 4.12 3.21 -13.93
CA LEU A 165 4.20 3.66 -12.53
C LEU A 165 4.52 5.14 -12.46
N GLN A 166 3.79 5.91 -11.66
CA GLN A 166 4.08 7.31 -11.43
C GLN A 166 3.92 7.70 -9.96
N VAL A 167 4.70 8.67 -9.51
CA VAL A 167 4.45 9.31 -8.21
C VAL A 167 3.40 10.38 -8.43
N SER A 168 2.16 10.07 -8.06
CA SER A 168 1.01 10.96 -8.26
C SER A 168 0.74 11.86 -7.07
N THR A 169 1.06 11.37 -5.86
CA THR A 169 0.58 12.02 -4.64
C THR A 169 1.63 11.97 -3.53
N ILE A 170 1.87 13.13 -2.91
CA ILE A 170 2.62 13.27 -1.66
C ILE A 170 1.69 13.87 -0.60
N LEU A 171 1.60 13.21 0.55
CA LEU A 171 0.75 13.63 1.67
C LEU A 171 1.60 13.91 2.90
N LEU A 172 1.57 15.15 3.38
CA LEU A 172 2.18 15.49 4.67
C LEU A 172 1.37 14.87 5.82
N THR A 173 2.05 14.11 6.66
CA THR A 173 1.47 13.49 7.85
C THR A 173 2.20 13.96 9.11
N MET A 174 1.56 13.80 10.27
CA MET A 174 2.11 14.21 11.57
C MET A 174 2.57 15.68 11.57
N PHE A 175 1.91 16.52 10.75
CA PHE A 175 2.29 17.91 10.56
C PHE A 175 1.96 18.74 11.79
N ASP A 176 2.94 19.51 12.28
CA ASP A 176 2.74 20.48 13.38
C ASP A 176 3.18 21.87 12.93
N ALA A 177 2.23 22.71 12.56
CA ALA A 177 2.46 24.06 12.07
C ALA A 177 3.14 25.00 13.10
N ARG A 178 3.25 24.59 14.37
CA ARG A 178 3.94 25.36 15.42
C ARG A 178 5.45 25.18 15.37
N THR A 179 5.95 24.17 14.64
CA THR A 179 7.38 23.90 14.51
C THR A 179 7.91 24.49 13.20
N ASN A 180 8.96 25.30 13.30
CA ASN A 180 9.62 25.88 12.11
C ASN A 180 10.13 24.78 11.17
N LEU A 181 10.63 23.67 11.71
CA LEU A 181 11.12 22.54 10.91
C LEU A 181 10.03 21.96 10.02
N ALA A 182 8.84 21.70 10.55
CA ALA A 182 7.75 21.13 9.77
C ALA A 182 7.32 22.08 8.64
N VAL A 183 7.26 23.37 8.91
CA VAL A 183 6.95 24.39 7.89
C VAL A 183 8.01 24.42 6.80
N GLN A 184 9.31 24.43 7.17
CA GLN A 184 10.41 24.45 6.21
C GLN A 184 10.41 23.18 5.33
N VAL A 185 10.21 21.99 5.90
CA VAL A 185 10.12 20.75 5.14
C VAL A 185 8.93 20.79 4.18
N ALA A 186 7.77 21.28 4.61
CA ALA A 186 6.59 21.40 3.76
C ALA A 186 6.83 22.39 2.58
N GLU A 187 7.50 23.51 2.80
CA GLU A 187 7.87 24.45 1.75
C GLU A 187 8.87 23.87 0.76
N GLU A 188 9.85 23.12 1.24
CA GLU A 188 10.84 22.45 0.42
C GLU A 188 10.19 21.38 -0.48
N VAL A 189 9.32 20.55 0.09
CA VAL A 189 8.55 19.56 -0.68
C VAL A 189 7.66 20.25 -1.72
N ARG A 190 6.99 21.36 -1.36
CA ARG A 190 6.14 22.12 -2.29
C ARG A 190 6.93 22.73 -3.42
N THR A 191 8.14 23.18 -3.16
CA THR A 191 9.02 23.76 -4.18
C THR A 191 9.46 22.72 -5.22
N HIS A 192 9.74 21.49 -4.78
CA HIS A 192 10.22 20.43 -5.67
C HIS A 192 9.11 19.59 -6.29
N PHE A 193 7.94 19.50 -5.62
CA PHE A 193 6.81 18.64 -6.02
C PHE A 193 5.47 19.39 -5.97
N PRO A 194 5.34 20.54 -6.67
CA PRO A 194 4.17 21.41 -6.58
C PRO A 194 2.87 20.74 -7.04
N GLU A 195 2.96 19.78 -7.99
CA GLU A 195 1.80 19.08 -8.57
C GLU A 195 1.41 17.84 -7.74
N GLN A 196 2.39 17.19 -7.09
CA GLN A 196 2.16 15.96 -6.33
C GLN A 196 1.76 16.23 -4.88
N LEU A 197 2.24 17.35 -4.30
CA LEU A 197 1.95 17.65 -2.90
C LEU A 197 0.51 18.10 -2.71
N LEU A 198 -0.24 17.33 -1.93
CA LEU A 198 -1.61 17.71 -1.56
C LEU A 198 -1.64 18.98 -0.71
N ASN A 199 -2.68 19.79 -0.91
CA ASN A 199 -2.93 20.97 -0.06
C ASN A 199 -3.34 20.56 1.37
N THR A 200 -3.93 19.37 1.52
CA THR A 200 -4.32 18.80 2.82
C THR A 200 -3.09 18.19 3.49
N ALA A 201 -2.89 18.52 4.75
CA ALA A 201 -1.92 17.85 5.62
C ALA A 201 -2.64 17.18 6.79
N ILE A 202 -2.17 15.99 7.17
CA ILE A 202 -2.69 15.29 8.37
C ILE A 202 -1.91 15.80 9.59
N PRO A 203 -2.59 16.47 10.54
CA PRO A 203 -1.91 17.05 11.70
C PRO A 203 -1.45 15.93 12.66
N ARG A 204 -0.42 16.24 13.45
CA ARG A 204 -0.06 15.42 14.61
C ARG A 204 -1.21 15.43 15.60
N ASN A 205 -1.75 14.25 15.90
CA ASN A 205 -2.88 14.10 16.81
C ASN A 205 -2.74 12.80 17.62
N VAL A 206 -2.77 12.91 18.94
CA VAL A 206 -2.64 11.76 19.87
C VAL A 206 -3.75 10.74 19.63
N ARG A 207 -5.00 11.19 19.42
CA ARG A 207 -6.12 10.26 19.17
C ARG A 207 -5.95 9.43 17.91
N ILE A 208 -5.35 10.01 16.84
CA ILE A 208 -5.04 9.24 15.62
C ILE A 208 -3.95 8.21 15.90
N SER A 209 -2.95 8.56 16.71
CA SER A 209 -1.87 7.64 17.08
C SER A 209 -2.32 6.49 17.98
N GLU A 210 -3.35 6.72 18.79
CA GLU A 210 -3.93 5.73 19.71
C GLU A 210 -5.03 4.88 19.05
N ALA A 211 -5.59 5.30 17.92
CA ALA A 211 -6.72 4.63 17.26
C ALA A 211 -6.52 3.13 17.00
N PRO A 212 -5.31 2.62 16.64
CA PRO A 212 -5.10 1.19 16.47
C PRO A 212 -5.12 0.37 17.76
N SER A 213 -5.22 1.02 18.92
CA SER A 213 -5.19 0.36 20.24
C SER A 213 -6.59 0.11 20.83
N TYR A 214 -7.65 0.46 20.10
CA TYR A 214 -9.04 0.32 20.56
C TYR A 214 -9.84 -0.61 19.68
#